data_bd64e70af9fb73aefef3868124988ecf
#
_entry.id   bd64e70af9fb73aefef3868124988ecf
#
_cell.length_a   1.000
_cell.length_b   1.000
_cell.length_c   1.000
_cell.angle_alpha   90.00
_cell.angle_beta   90.00
_cell.angle_gamma   90.00
#
_symmetry.space_group_name_H-M   'P 1'
#
loop_
_entity.id
_entity.type
_entity.pdbx_description
1 polymer ?
#
loop_
_entity_poly.entity_id
_entity_poly.type
_entity_poly.pdbx_seq_one_letter_code
_entity_poly.pdbx_strand_id
1 'polypeptide(L)'
;RDFCLSRGLGDVYKRQLKFVVGHPVHEFFLNRYAGVNPANGDALWYTKDGELTTEFNESDKVMTGKTFDSPWAGGFGTTFAWKGLSLSAQFSWMADRWVMNNDRFFEESNGLYSTYNQSRRLLYDRWKKPGDITDIPRYGVTAQLDDRFLENSSFLRLKNLTLAYALPQPLLKKTNFFTSARVYLQGQNLLTFTGFTGLDPEMSSNIYRAQYPASRQFTLGIEVSF
;
A
#
# COMPACT_ATOMS: atom_id res chain seq x y z
N ARG A 1 32.53 -8.85 -7.44
CA ARG A 1 32.46 -8.01 -8.68
C ARG A 1 31.07 -7.42 -8.72
N ASP A 2 30.98 -6.17 -8.31
CA ASP A 2 29.76 -5.40 -8.36
C ASP A 2 29.38 -5.15 -9.82
N PHE A 3 28.35 -5.83 -10.30
CA PHE A 3 27.76 -5.54 -11.59
C PHE A 3 26.89 -4.31 -11.44
N CYS A 4 27.51 -3.14 -11.59
CA CYS A 4 26.81 -1.86 -11.64
C CYS A 4 26.18 -1.70 -13.02
N LEU A 5 24.96 -2.17 -13.22
CA LEU A 5 24.12 -1.89 -14.40
C LEU A 5 23.45 -0.53 -14.28
N SER A 6 24.23 0.54 -14.08
CA SER A 6 23.71 1.90 -14.14
C SER A 6 24.60 2.77 -15.03
N ARG A 7 24.56 2.53 -16.33
CA ARG A 7 24.90 3.55 -17.32
C ARG A 7 23.71 3.76 -18.23
N GLY A 8 23.04 4.88 -18.07
CA GLY A 8 22.12 5.40 -19.04
C GLY A 8 20.77 5.83 -18.47
N LEU A 9 20.55 7.13 -18.52
CA LEU A 9 19.30 7.87 -18.42
C LEU A 9 18.64 7.92 -17.04
N GLY A 10 18.82 9.10 -16.47
CA GLY A 10 18.30 9.57 -15.21
C GLY A 10 16.82 9.39 -14.97
N ASP A 11 16.50 8.36 -14.22
CA ASP A 11 15.24 8.27 -13.54
C ASP A 11 15.56 8.33 -12.05
N VAL A 12 15.16 9.39 -11.39
CA VAL A 12 15.33 9.61 -9.94
C VAL A 12 14.79 8.41 -9.16
N TYR A 13 13.83 7.71 -9.73
CA TYR A 13 13.17 6.54 -9.14
C TYR A 13 14.00 5.25 -9.15
N LYS A 14 14.98 5.10 -10.04
CA LYS A 14 15.88 3.93 -10.07
C LYS A 14 16.96 3.96 -8.96
N ARG A 15 17.12 5.09 -8.27
CA ARG A 15 18.09 5.24 -7.18
C ARG A 15 17.63 4.64 -5.84
N GLN A 16 16.40 4.16 -5.74
CA GLN A 16 15.83 3.57 -4.53
C GLN A 16 16.05 2.06 -4.43
N LEU A 17 16.46 1.43 -5.51
CA LEU A 17 16.74 -0.01 -5.58
C LEU A 17 18.20 -0.22 -5.99
N LYS A 18 18.83 -1.20 -5.37
CA LYS A 18 20.18 -1.64 -5.72
C LYS A 18 20.19 -3.16 -5.83
N PHE A 19 20.72 -3.67 -6.94
CA PHE A 19 20.89 -5.12 -7.12
C PHE A 19 22.18 -5.58 -6.43
N VAL A 20 22.04 -6.41 -5.43
CA VAL A 20 23.14 -6.99 -4.66
C VAL A 20 22.94 -8.50 -4.57
N VAL A 21 23.99 -9.26 -4.80
CA VAL A 21 23.94 -10.73 -4.69
C VAL A 21 23.56 -11.12 -3.26
N GLY A 22 22.56 -12.00 -3.13
CA GLY A 22 22.04 -12.44 -1.84
C GLY A 22 20.88 -11.60 -1.28
N HIS A 23 20.48 -10.54 -1.98
CA HIS A 23 19.36 -9.68 -1.62
C HIS A 23 18.20 -9.80 -2.62
N PRO A 24 16.93 -9.58 -2.22
CA PRO A 24 15.81 -9.50 -3.12
C PRO A 24 15.99 -8.43 -4.21
N VAL A 25 15.47 -8.68 -5.41
CA VAL A 25 15.64 -7.79 -6.58
C VAL A 25 15.01 -6.41 -6.33
N HIS A 26 13.88 -6.35 -5.60
CA HIS A 26 13.16 -5.12 -5.31
C HIS A 26 13.32 -4.67 -3.85
N GLU A 27 14.45 -5.00 -3.23
CA GLU A 27 14.78 -4.50 -1.91
C GLU A 27 15.15 -3.01 -1.99
N PHE A 28 14.61 -2.22 -1.06
CA PHE A 28 14.86 -0.80 -1.01
C PHE A 28 16.26 -0.47 -0.47
N PHE A 29 16.92 0.47 -1.14
CA PHE A 29 18.24 0.98 -0.79
C PHE A 29 18.12 2.47 -0.47
N LEU A 30 18.05 2.81 0.81
CA LEU A 30 17.69 4.14 1.30
C LEU A 30 18.54 4.59 2.48
N ASN A 31 18.54 5.91 2.73
CA ASN A 31 19.04 6.45 3.99
C ASN A 31 18.07 6.10 5.12
N ARG A 32 18.60 5.78 6.28
CA ARG A 32 17.82 5.51 7.49
C ARG A 32 17.52 6.80 8.21
N TYR A 33 16.23 7.11 8.35
CA TYR A 33 15.76 8.25 9.13
C TYR A 33 15.75 7.92 10.62
N ALA A 34 16.38 8.78 11.44
CA ALA A 34 16.47 8.59 12.88
C ALA A 34 15.39 9.38 13.66
N GLY A 35 14.63 10.23 12.96
CA GLY A 35 13.64 11.10 13.58
C GLY A 35 14.06 12.56 13.61
N VAL A 36 13.55 13.28 14.59
CA VAL A 36 13.80 14.70 14.78
C VAL A 36 14.57 14.94 16.08
N ASN A 37 15.56 15.82 16.05
CA ASN A 37 16.24 16.25 17.26
C ASN A 37 15.27 17.07 18.15
N PRO A 38 14.90 16.59 19.34
CA PRO A 38 13.93 17.27 20.18
C PRO A 38 14.39 18.66 20.66
N ALA A 39 15.70 18.92 20.66
CA ALA A 39 16.25 20.17 21.16
C ALA A 39 16.11 21.33 20.17
N ASN A 40 16.25 21.08 18.88
CA ASN A 40 16.29 22.12 17.85
C ASN A 40 15.38 21.86 16.63
N GLY A 41 14.75 20.70 16.55
CA GLY A 41 13.84 20.33 15.47
C GLY A 41 14.49 19.95 14.14
N ASP A 42 15.79 19.74 14.09
CA ASP A 42 16.47 19.28 12.89
C ASP A 42 16.20 17.80 12.62
N ALA A 43 16.15 17.42 11.34
CA ALA A 43 16.07 16.02 10.94
C ALA A 43 17.38 15.31 11.25
N LEU A 44 17.28 14.06 11.67
CA LEU A 44 18.40 13.18 11.96
C LEU A 44 18.38 11.96 11.07
N TRP A 45 19.54 11.57 10.59
CA TRP A 45 19.76 10.33 9.84
C TRP A 45 20.86 9.52 10.48
N TYR A 46 20.89 8.24 10.15
CA TYR A 46 22.03 7.38 10.47
C TYR A 46 23.02 7.38 9.30
N THR A 47 24.29 7.56 9.60
CA THR A 47 25.36 7.29 8.65
C THR A 47 25.41 5.79 8.33
N LYS A 48 26.20 5.40 7.34
CA LYS A 48 26.44 4.00 7.00
C LYS A 48 26.98 3.21 8.21
N ASP A 49 27.80 3.85 9.05
CA ASP A 49 28.43 3.24 10.22
C ASP A 49 27.52 3.25 11.47
N GLY A 50 26.32 3.84 11.36
CA GLY A 50 25.31 3.87 12.42
C GLY A 50 25.37 5.08 13.34
N GLU A 51 26.19 6.08 13.04
CA GLU A 51 26.26 7.33 13.79
C GLU A 51 25.12 8.29 13.40
N LEU A 52 24.71 9.13 14.32
CA LEU A 52 23.68 10.17 14.06
C LEU A 52 24.29 11.38 13.37
N THR A 53 23.63 11.87 12.33
CA THR A 53 24.01 13.09 11.60
C THR A 53 22.80 13.93 11.26
N THR A 54 23.01 15.24 11.16
CA THR A 54 22.02 16.19 10.62
C THR A 54 22.19 16.44 9.13
N GLU A 55 23.27 15.92 8.54
CA GLU A 55 23.55 16.06 7.11
C GLU A 55 23.05 14.86 6.34
N PHE A 56 22.17 15.11 5.36
CA PHE A 56 21.72 14.05 4.44
C PHE A 56 22.78 13.77 3.39
N ASN A 57 23.29 12.55 3.37
CA ASN A 57 24.28 12.11 2.39
C ASN A 57 23.82 10.83 1.68
N GLU A 58 23.70 10.87 0.37
CA GLU A 58 23.30 9.69 -0.43
C GLU A 58 24.28 8.50 -0.32
N SER A 59 25.51 8.73 0.13
CA SER A 59 26.48 7.67 0.33
C SER A 59 26.18 6.80 1.55
N ASP A 60 25.30 7.27 2.46
CA ASP A 60 24.88 6.57 3.67
C ASP A 60 23.66 5.65 3.47
N LYS A 61 23.24 5.46 2.21
CA LYS A 61 22.20 4.50 1.88
C LYS A 61 22.63 3.08 2.23
N VAL A 62 21.68 2.33 2.79
CA VAL A 62 21.85 0.91 3.14
C VAL A 62 20.69 0.07 2.59
N MET A 63 20.91 -1.23 2.45
CA MET A 63 19.83 -2.18 2.20
C MET A 63 18.92 -2.22 3.43
N THR A 64 17.63 -2.00 3.22
CA THR A 64 16.67 -1.81 4.32
C THR A 64 16.11 -3.12 4.87
N GLY A 65 16.33 -4.25 4.19
CA GLY A 65 15.66 -5.50 4.47
C GLY A 65 14.17 -5.52 4.07
N LYS A 66 13.69 -4.43 3.46
CA LYS A 66 12.30 -4.24 3.08
C LYS A 66 12.17 -4.32 1.56
N THR A 67 11.23 -5.13 1.08
CA THR A 67 11.06 -5.38 -0.36
C THR A 67 9.63 -5.11 -0.82
N PHE A 68 9.50 -4.70 -2.08
CA PHE A 68 8.22 -4.61 -2.74
C PHE A 68 7.61 -5.99 -3.03
N ASP A 69 8.43 -7.00 -3.24
CA ASP A 69 7.98 -8.36 -3.46
C ASP A 69 7.47 -8.93 -2.15
N SER A 70 6.17 -9.23 -2.11
CA SER A 70 5.57 -9.86 -0.92
C SER A 70 6.06 -11.30 -0.81
N PRO A 71 6.76 -11.69 0.26
CA PRO A 71 7.16 -13.07 0.46
C PRO A 71 5.98 -13.99 0.74
N TRP A 72 4.88 -13.42 1.19
CA TRP A 72 3.67 -14.14 1.53
C TRP A 72 2.46 -13.54 0.83
N ALA A 73 1.86 -14.28 -0.08
CA ALA A 73 0.65 -13.90 -0.79
C ALA A 73 -0.25 -15.11 -0.98
N GLY A 74 -1.54 -14.87 -0.98
CA GLY A 74 -2.50 -15.95 -1.20
C GLY A 74 -3.94 -15.48 -1.24
N GLY A 75 -4.82 -16.48 -1.33
CA GLY A 75 -6.25 -16.28 -1.27
C GLY A 75 -6.93 -17.46 -0.61
N PHE A 76 -8.08 -17.20 -0.04
CA PHE A 76 -8.97 -18.23 0.48
C PHE A 76 -10.42 -17.84 0.23
N GLY A 77 -11.29 -18.82 0.21
CA GLY A 77 -12.71 -18.60 0.02
C GLY A 77 -13.53 -19.62 0.79
N THR A 78 -14.78 -19.23 1.03
CA THR A 78 -15.77 -20.10 1.66
C THR A 78 -17.10 -19.96 0.96
N THR A 79 -17.87 -21.04 0.95
CA THR A 79 -19.25 -21.04 0.47
C THR A 79 -20.13 -21.77 1.48
N PHE A 80 -21.16 -21.08 1.93
CA PHE A 80 -22.21 -21.61 2.77
C PHE A 80 -23.49 -21.75 1.95
N ALA A 81 -24.13 -22.92 2.00
CA ALA A 81 -25.38 -23.18 1.28
C ALA A 81 -26.43 -23.79 2.23
N TRP A 82 -27.64 -23.24 2.20
CA TRP A 82 -28.75 -23.70 3.02
C TRP A 82 -30.09 -23.42 2.35
N LYS A 83 -30.87 -24.47 2.11
CA LYS A 83 -32.24 -24.41 1.56
C LYS A 83 -32.40 -23.50 0.33
N GLY A 84 -31.48 -23.59 -0.63
CA GLY A 84 -31.47 -22.79 -1.85
C GLY A 84 -30.77 -21.43 -1.72
N LEU A 85 -30.49 -20.95 -0.52
CA LEU A 85 -29.66 -19.78 -0.27
C LEU A 85 -28.19 -20.19 -0.29
N SER A 86 -27.35 -19.42 -0.98
CA SER A 86 -25.89 -19.61 -0.95
C SER A 86 -25.17 -18.27 -0.73
N LEU A 87 -24.19 -18.28 0.14
CA LEU A 87 -23.30 -17.15 0.41
C LEU A 87 -21.88 -17.59 0.12
N SER A 88 -21.21 -16.94 -0.82
CA SER A 88 -19.83 -17.19 -1.17
C SER A 88 -18.99 -15.95 -0.92
N ALA A 89 -17.87 -16.11 -0.22
CA ALA A 89 -16.91 -15.04 0.03
C ALA A 89 -15.52 -15.47 -0.42
N GLN A 90 -14.80 -14.56 -1.09
CA GLN A 90 -13.42 -14.78 -1.56
C GLN A 90 -12.53 -13.64 -1.07
N PHE A 91 -11.42 -14.02 -0.48
CA PHE A 91 -10.42 -13.11 0.05
C PHE A 91 -9.09 -13.26 -0.68
N SER A 92 -8.38 -12.14 -0.82
CA SER A 92 -6.96 -12.12 -1.20
C SER A 92 -6.17 -11.36 -0.15
N TRP A 93 -4.91 -11.75 0.03
CA TRP A 93 -4.03 -11.11 0.99
C TRP A 93 -2.58 -11.11 0.49
N MET A 94 -1.84 -10.10 0.94
CA MET A 94 -0.38 -10.02 0.84
C MET A 94 0.17 -9.56 2.18
N ALA A 95 1.32 -10.12 2.58
CA ALA A 95 1.97 -9.75 3.83
C ALA A 95 3.46 -9.46 3.62
N ASP A 96 4.00 -8.59 4.46
CA ASP A 96 5.38 -8.11 4.43
C ASP A 96 5.78 -7.49 3.08
N ARG A 97 4.89 -6.69 2.53
CA ARG A 97 5.10 -5.93 1.31
C ARG A 97 5.33 -4.46 1.65
N TRP A 98 6.37 -3.88 1.09
CA TRP A 98 6.73 -2.49 1.34
C TRP A 98 6.70 -1.67 0.06
N VAL A 99 6.28 -0.41 0.17
CA VAL A 99 6.22 0.53 -0.95
C VAL A 99 6.71 1.90 -0.50
N MET A 100 7.32 2.64 -1.42
CA MET A 100 7.64 4.04 -1.22
C MET A 100 6.38 4.88 -1.42
N ASN A 101 5.88 5.52 -0.37
CA ASN A 101 4.74 6.43 -0.47
C ASN A 101 5.21 7.81 -0.96
N ASN A 102 5.20 7.96 -2.29
CA ASN A 102 5.65 9.17 -2.94
C ASN A 102 4.69 10.35 -2.76
N ASP A 103 3.40 10.09 -2.60
CA ASP A 103 2.41 11.15 -2.34
C ASP A 103 2.68 11.78 -0.98
N ARG A 104 2.92 10.96 0.04
CA ARG A 104 3.31 11.43 1.36
C ARG A 104 4.61 12.23 1.33
N PHE A 105 5.59 11.86 0.49
CA PHE A 105 6.82 12.63 0.31
C PHE A 105 6.53 14.05 -0.21
N PHE A 106 5.63 14.21 -1.19
CA PHE A 106 5.26 15.52 -1.70
C PHE A 106 4.40 16.32 -0.71
N GLU A 107 3.43 15.67 -0.08
CA GLU A 107 2.51 16.29 0.86
C GLU A 107 3.17 16.67 2.19
N GLU A 108 4.19 15.93 2.62
CA GLU A 108 4.99 16.18 3.83
C GLU A 108 6.36 16.80 3.51
N SER A 109 6.48 17.50 2.38
CA SER A 109 7.74 18.07 1.91
C SER A 109 8.32 19.20 2.77
N ASN A 110 7.53 19.69 3.73
CA ASN A 110 7.90 20.73 4.72
C ASN A 110 8.48 21.99 4.08
N GLY A 111 7.89 22.42 2.95
CA GLY A 111 8.23 23.64 2.23
C GLY A 111 8.99 23.44 0.92
N LEU A 112 9.47 22.22 0.61
CA LEU A 112 10.18 21.95 -0.65
C LEU A 112 9.24 22.10 -1.86
N TYR A 113 7.98 21.66 -1.73
CA TYR A 113 6.95 21.74 -2.76
C TYR A 113 5.74 22.55 -2.30
N SER A 114 5.94 23.85 -2.05
CA SER A 114 4.90 24.73 -1.49
C SER A 114 3.67 24.93 -2.40
N THR A 115 3.77 24.58 -3.68
CA THR A 115 2.67 24.67 -4.66
C THR A 115 1.70 23.50 -4.59
N TYR A 116 2.07 22.40 -3.93
CA TYR A 116 1.20 21.25 -3.72
C TYR A 116 0.39 21.39 -2.43
N ASN A 117 -0.77 20.75 -2.39
CA ASN A 117 -1.51 20.58 -1.15
C ASN A 117 -0.64 19.86 -0.12
N GLN A 118 -0.63 20.38 1.10
CA GLN A 118 0.20 19.85 2.17
C GLN A 118 -0.64 18.95 3.09
N SER A 119 0.01 17.93 3.66
CA SER A 119 -0.61 17.06 4.65
C SER A 119 -0.98 17.84 5.91
N ARG A 120 -2.16 17.52 6.46
CA ARG A 120 -2.61 18.02 7.76
C ARG A 120 -1.62 17.74 8.89
N ARG A 121 -0.82 16.68 8.78
CA ARG A 121 0.23 16.32 9.74
C ARG A 121 1.26 17.44 9.91
N LEU A 122 1.60 18.18 8.84
CA LEU A 122 2.49 19.33 8.93
C LEU A 122 1.97 20.43 9.85
N LEU A 123 0.66 20.55 10.01
CA LEU A 123 0.05 21.55 10.89
C LEU A 123 0.09 21.10 12.36
N TYR A 124 -0.18 19.83 12.64
CA TYR A 124 -0.36 19.33 14.01
C TYR A 124 0.89 18.65 14.57
N ASP A 125 1.56 17.82 13.76
CA ASP A 125 2.60 16.91 14.21
C ASP A 125 4.03 17.44 13.94
N ARG A 126 4.18 18.56 13.25
CA ARG A 126 5.50 19.17 13.03
C ARG A 126 6.11 19.69 14.34
N TRP A 127 7.41 19.51 14.50
CA TRP A 127 8.15 20.08 15.63
C TRP A 127 7.98 21.60 15.70
N LYS A 128 7.65 22.14 16.88
CA LYS A 128 7.36 23.56 17.13
C LYS A 128 8.21 24.17 18.23
N LYS A 129 8.60 23.38 19.23
CA LYS A 129 9.36 23.88 20.39
C LYS A 129 10.28 22.78 20.95
N PRO A 130 11.36 23.15 21.66
CA PRO A 130 12.23 22.22 22.35
C PRO A 130 11.44 21.28 23.28
N GLY A 131 11.75 19.99 23.16
CA GLY A 131 11.07 18.91 23.88
C GLY A 131 9.95 18.23 23.10
N ASP A 132 9.53 18.73 21.94
CA ASP A 132 8.56 18.04 21.09
C ASP A 132 9.17 16.75 20.52
N ILE A 133 8.43 15.65 20.64
CA ILE A 133 8.78 14.34 20.06
C ILE A 133 7.89 14.11 18.85
N THR A 134 8.49 14.11 17.67
CA THR A 134 7.76 13.98 16.40
C THR A 134 8.67 13.39 15.32
N ASP A 135 8.07 12.92 14.23
CA ASP A 135 8.75 12.44 13.03
C ASP A 135 8.87 13.52 11.92
N ILE A 136 8.28 14.71 12.13
CA ILE A 136 8.30 15.80 11.17
C ILE A 136 9.17 16.96 11.70
N PRO A 137 10.25 17.31 11.00
CA PRO A 137 11.17 18.36 11.43
C PRO A 137 10.53 19.74 11.52
N ARG A 138 11.24 20.70 12.12
CA ARG A 138 10.85 22.10 12.13
C ARG A 138 10.66 22.65 10.72
N TYR A 139 9.87 23.71 10.59
CA TYR A 139 9.64 24.36 9.30
C TYR A 139 10.96 24.78 8.63
N GLY A 140 11.06 24.58 7.32
CA GLY A 140 12.24 24.90 6.53
C GLY A 140 13.29 23.79 6.43
N VAL A 141 13.19 22.74 7.26
CA VAL A 141 13.98 21.51 7.08
C VAL A 141 13.20 20.60 6.12
N THR A 142 13.60 20.65 4.84
CA THR A 142 12.88 19.97 3.77
C THR A 142 13.01 18.47 3.85
N ALA A 143 11.95 17.77 3.41
CA ALA A 143 11.96 16.32 3.33
C ALA A 143 13.01 15.81 2.34
N GLN A 144 13.70 14.75 2.73
CA GLN A 144 14.60 13.98 1.87
C GLN A 144 13.97 12.62 1.56
N LEU A 145 14.39 12.00 0.48
CA LEU A 145 13.89 10.69 0.10
C LEU A 145 14.61 9.60 0.91
N ASP A 146 14.06 9.31 2.08
CA ASP A 146 14.55 8.37 3.05
C ASP A 146 13.52 7.28 3.39
N ASP A 147 13.85 6.38 4.31
CA ASP A 147 12.99 5.26 4.69
C ASP A 147 11.77 5.67 5.54
N ARG A 148 11.63 6.92 5.95
CA ARG A 148 10.44 7.47 6.61
C ARG A 148 9.19 7.36 5.74
N PHE A 149 9.35 7.41 4.41
CA PHE A 149 8.26 7.30 3.45
C PHE A 149 8.05 5.86 2.95
N LEU A 150 8.80 4.90 3.47
CA LEU A 150 8.65 3.50 3.16
C LEU A 150 7.60 2.89 4.08
N GLU A 151 6.46 2.49 3.51
CA GLU A 151 5.31 2.00 4.25
C GLU A 151 5.02 0.54 3.95
N ASN A 152 4.53 -0.17 4.97
CA ASN A 152 4.03 -1.53 4.81
C ASN A 152 2.67 -1.50 4.13
N SER A 153 2.58 -2.07 2.93
CA SER A 153 1.37 -2.18 2.12
C SER A 153 0.71 -3.56 2.21
N SER A 154 0.96 -4.30 3.27
CA SER A 154 0.25 -5.55 3.55
C SER A 154 -1.25 -5.32 3.65
N PHE A 155 -2.03 -6.27 3.13
CA PHE A 155 -3.48 -6.15 3.16
C PHE A 155 -4.20 -7.49 3.18
N LEU A 156 -5.46 -7.46 3.63
CA LEU A 156 -6.46 -8.49 3.45
C LEU A 156 -7.68 -7.83 2.79
N ARG A 157 -8.12 -8.36 1.64
CA ARG A 157 -9.24 -7.80 0.87
C ARG A 157 -10.32 -8.83 0.61
N LEU A 158 -11.57 -8.45 0.89
CA LEU A 158 -12.75 -9.17 0.42
C LEU A 158 -12.98 -8.84 -1.06
N LYS A 159 -12.49 -9.70 -1.93
CA LYS A 159 -12.53 -9.54 -3.40
C LYS A 159 -13.94 -9.72 -3.96
N ASN A 160 -14.62 -10.78 -3.53
CA ASN A 160 -15.97 -11.09 -3.97
C ASN A 160 -16.81 -11.55 -2.80
N LEU A 161 -18.04 -11.07 -2.75
CA LEU A 161 -19.10 -11.56 -1.88
C LEU A 161 -20.34 -11.78 -2.74
N THR A 162 -20.83 -13.02 -2.84
CA THR A 162 -22.00 -13.34 -3.64
C THR A 162 -23.04 -13.97 -2.75
N LEU A 163 -24.22 -13.37 -2.71
CA LEU A 163 -25.44 -13.94 -2.12
C LEU A 163 -26.35 -14.36 -3.25
N ALA A 164 -26.73 -15.64 -3.28
CA ALA A 164 -27.61 -16.14 -4.32
C ALA A 164 -28.72 -17.01 -3.74
N TYR A 165 -29.85 -16.99 -4.42
CA TYR A 165 -31.01 -17.79 -4.06
C TYR A 165 -31.51 -18.56 -5.27
N ALA A 166 -31.48 -19.90 -5.19
CA ALA A 166 -32.05 -20.77 -6.19
C ALA A 166 -33.56 -20.96 -5.90
N LEU A 167 -34.40 -20.69 -6.86
CA LEU A 167 -35.82 -20.83 -6.73
C LEU A 167 -36.19 -22.32 -6.58
N PRO A 168 -37.10 -22.67 -5.63
CA PRO A 168 -37.47 -24.04 -5.39
C PRO A 168 -38.29 -24.64 -6.56
N GLN A 169 -38.06 -25.91 -6.85
CA GLN A 169 -38.69 -26.65 -7.96
C GLN A 169 -40.20 -26.53 -8.03
N PRO A 170 -40.97 -26.51 -6.91
CA PRO A 170 -42.43 -26.34 -6.99
C PRO A 170 -42.90 -25.01 -7.63
N LEU A 171 -42.10 -23.96 -7.51
CA LEU A 171 -42.39 -22.69 -8.17
C LEU A 171 -42.07 -22.75 -9.67
N LEU A 172 -40.97 -23.38 -10.04
CA LEU A 172 -40.54 -23.53 -11.44
C LEU A 172 -41.47 -24.40 -12.25
N LYS A 173 -41.97 -25.51 -11.68
CA LYS A 173 -42.97 -26.40 -12.32
C LYS A 173 -44.25 -25.68 -12.70
N LYS A 174 -44.64 -24.60 -12.02
CA LYS A 174 -45.85 -23.85 -12.38
C LYS A 174 -45.68 -23.03 -13.67
N THR A 175 -44.45 -22.75 -14.09
CA THR A 175 -44.16 -21.97 -15.31
C THR A 175 -44.16 -22.84 -16.55
N ASN A 176 -43.98 -24.17 -16.42
CA ASN A 176 -43.80 -25.17 -17.50
C ASN A 176 -42.71 -24.81 -18.54
N PHE A 177 -41.86 -23.82 -18.23
CA PHE A 177 -40.87 -23.30 -19.16
C PHE A 177 -39.45 -23.31 -18.59
N PHE A 178 -39.30 -23.01 -17.28
CA PHE A 178 -37.99 -22.95 -16.65
C PHE A 178 -37.66 -24.24 -15.91
N THR A 179 -36.46 -24.77 -16.19
CA THR A 179 -35.90 -25.95 -15.47
C THR A 179 -35.15 -25.50 -14.21
N SER A 180 -34.52 -24.36 -14.25
CA SER A 180 -33.88 -23.73 -13.08
C SER A 180 -33.94 -22.21 -13.16
N ALA A 181 -33.99 -21.54 -11.99
CA ALA A 181 -33.83 -20.10 -11.87
C ALA A 181 -33.10 -19.76 -10.59
N ARG A 182 -32.18 -18.80 -10.69
CA ARG A 182 -31.36 -18.31 -9.59
C ARG A 182 -31.26 -16.80 -9.67
N VAL A 183 -31.45 -16.13 -8.56
CA VAL A 183 -31.19 -14.69 -8.42
C VAL A 183 -29.93 -14.52 -7.57
N TYR A 184 -29.06 -13.61 -7.94
CA TYR A 184 -27.87 -13.34 -7.14
C TYR A 184 -27.56 -11.85 -7.04
N LEU A 185 -26.96 -11.49 -5.91
CA LEU A 185 -26.34 -10.18 -5.64
C LEU A 185 -24.84 -10.43 -5.39
N GLN A 186 -24.01 -9.76 -6.15
CA GLN A 186 -22.55 -9.84 -6.03
C GLN A 186 -21.97 -8.46 -5.70
N GLY A 187 -21.07 -8.43 -4.74
CA GLY A 187 -20.26 -7.28 -4.43
C GLY A 187 -18.78 -7.56 -4.67
N GLN A 188 -18.05 -6.62 -5.26
CA GLN A 188 -16.60 -6.74 -5.49
C GLN A 188 -15.84 -5.64 -4.75
N ASN A 189 -14.65 -5.99 -4.25
CA ASN A 189 -13.73 -5.08 -3.53
C ASN A 189 -14.40 -4.34 -2.36
N LEU A 190 -15.26 -5.03 -1.61
CA LEU A 190 -16.11 -4.40 -0.60
C LEU A 190 -15.33 -3.87 0.60
N LEU A 191 -14.38 -4.65 1.08
CA LEU A 191 -13.61 -4.34 2.29
C LEU A 191 -12.12 -4.58 2.04
N THR A 192 -11.30 -3.68 2.55
CA THR A 192 -9.84 -3.81 2.56
C THR A 192 -9.33 -3.46 3.94
N PHE A 193 -8.59 -4.38 4.55
CA PHE A 193 -7.93 -4.20 5.84
C PHE A 193 -6.44 -3.99 5.58
N THR A 194 -5.90 -2.85 5.94
CA THR A 194 -4.50 -2.48 5.72
C THR A 194 -4.07 -1.38 6.70
N GLY A 195 -2.79 -1.31 7.00
CA GLY A 195 -2.18 -0.18 7.68
C GLY A 195 -1.56 0.85 6.74
N PHE A 196 -1.62 0.62 5.43
CA PHE A 196 -1.10 1.54 4.42
C PHE A 196 -1.90 2.84 4.40
N THR A 197 -1.21 3.98 4.35
CA THR A 197 -1.85 5.32 4.40
C THR A 197 -2.33 5.84 3.04
N GLY A 198 -1.88 5.23 1.94
CA GLY A 198 -2.37 5.54 0.59
C GLY A 198 -3.78 4.98 0.30
N LEU A 199 -4.33 5.34 -0.85
CA LEU A 199 -5.72 4.99 -1.22
C LEU A 199 -5.94 3.49 -1.44
N ASP A 200 -4.95 2.78 -2.00
CA ASP A 200 -5.04 1.34 -2.28
C ASP A 200 -3.68 0.66 -2.03
N PRO A 201 -3.61 -0.36 -1.17
CA PRO A 201 -2.38 -1.11 -0.92
C PRO A 201 -2.02 -2.07 -2.06
N GLU A 202 -2.97 -2.44 -2.93
CA GLU A 202 -2.79 -3.40 -4.02
C GLU A 202 -2.36 -2.70 -5.31
N MET A 203 -1.13 -2.19 -5.32
CA MET A 203 -0.56 -1.52 -6.49
C MET A 203 0.45 -2.40 -7.22
N SER A 204 0.73 -2.07 -8.48
CA SER A 204 1.67 -2.80 -9.34
C SER A 204 3.09 -2.21 -9.34
N SER A 205 3.32 -1.10 -8.62
CA SER A 205 4.61 -0.39 -8.59
C SER A 205 5.17 -0.32 -7.17
N ASN A 206 6.49 -0.40 -7.05
CA ASN A 206 7.21 -0.18 -5.79
C ASN A 206 7.13 1.28 -5.28
N ILE A 207 6.62 2.19 -6.11
CA ILE A 207 6.40 3.59 -5.77
C ILE A 207 4.91 3.87 -5.90
N TYR A 208 4.30 4.28 -4.80
CA TYR A 208 2.91 4.73 -4.78
C TYR A 208 2.78 6.14 -5.34
N ARG A 209 1.84 6.33 -6.26
CA ARG A 209 1.58 7.60 -6.96
C ARG A 209 0.08 7.76 -7.14
N ALA A 210 -0.64 8.20 -6.14
CA ALA A 210 -2.07 8.58 -6.20
C ALA A 210 -2.90 7.78 -7.23
N GLN A 211 -2.71 6.47 -7.30
CA GLN A 211 -3.45 5.62 -8.22
C GLN A 211 -4.91 5.53 -7.77
N TYR A 212 -5.82 5.52 -8.73
CA TYR A 212 -7.22 5.27 -8.42
C TYR A 212 -7.37 3.91 -7.73
N PRO A 213 -8.05 3.87 -6.57
CA PRO A 213 -8.29 2.63 -5.86
C PRO A 213 -9.21 1.72 -6.68
N ALA A 214 -9.12 0.41 -6.43
CA ALA A 214 -10.04 -0.56 -7.01
C ALA A 214 -11.49 -0.19 -6.65
N SER A 215 -12.33 -0.04 -7.67
CA SER A 215 -13.73 0.34 -7.50
C SER A 215 -14.53 -0.74 -6.77
N ARG A 216 -15.44 -0.32 -5.90
CA ARG A 216 -16.48 -1.19 -5.35
C ARG A 216 -17.57 -1.34 -6.41
N GLN A 217 -17.95 -2.58 -6.69
CA GLN A 217 -18.97 -2.88 -7.69
C GLN A 217 -20.06 -3.75 -7.08
N PHE A 218 -21.29 -3.48 -7.47
CA PHE A 218 -22.46 -4.27 -7.10
C PHE A 218 -23.17 -4.72 -8.37
N THR A 219 -23.45 -6.02 -8.44
CA THR A 219 -24.12 -6.63 -9.58
C THR A 219 -25.32 -7.42 -9.08
N LEU A 220 -26.48 -7.15 -9.63
CA LEU A 220 -27.67 -7.97 -9.47
C LEU A 220 -27.87 -8.75 -10.76
N GLY A 221 -28.06 -10.04 -10.68
CA GLY A 221 -28.26 -10.90 -11.85
C GLY A 221 -29.32 -11.98 -11.62
N ILE A 222 -29.86 -12.46 -12.72
CA ILE A 222 -30.80 -13.59 -12.77
C ILE A 222 -30.26 -14.58 -13.79
N GLU A 223 -30.12 -15.80 -13.38
CA GLU A 223 -29.79 -16.94 -14.25
C GLU A 223 -31.02 -17.82 -14.41
N VAL A 224 -31.38 -18.14 -15.63
CA VAL A 224 -32.51 -19.03 -15.96
C VAL A 224 -32.06 -20.07 -16.96
N SER A 225 -32.56 -21.31 -16.77
CA SER A 225 -32.39 -22.42 -17.73
C SER A 225 -33.77 -22.88 -18.16
N PHE A 226 -33.93 -23.21 -19.45
CA PHE A 226 -35.15 -23.65 -20.05
C PHE A 226 -35.07 -25.16 -20.34
#